data_3368c0a7271e95352e0e0734580a1eac
#
_entry.id   3368c0a7271e95352e0e0734580a1eac
#
_cell.length_a   1.000
_cell.length_b   1.000
_cell.length_c   1.000
_cell.angle_alpha   90.00
_cell.angle_beta   90.00
_cell.angle_gamma   90.00
#
_symmetry.space_group_name_H-M   'P 1'
#
loop_
_entity.id
_entity.type
_entity.pdbx_description
1 polymer ?
#
loop_
_entity_poly.entity_id
_entity_poly.type
_entity_poly.pdbx_seq_one_letter_code
_entity_poly.pdbx_strand_id
1 'polypeptide(L)'
;VIGLSAKNAILIVEFANDMNARGEDLLASTLPPCRQRPRPILMPSLALAMMVFITTMGAGGPRLCLAGVILMLVASLVTLQLTGIAFDPISPALTIWLTVPVLLIYPLLFSWVNYRAAARMEEHKRRLQVMSIRDGMTGVYNRRHWETLLRDEYDNCRRHQREATVLLIDVDHFKTINDTYGHDVGDEAIVAITRHLQMSLRGSDIIGRFGGDEFAVIMGGTSCESAIAAMTRVHDRLATFRLTNAPQLALHISVGVAPLTEEMGHYREWLKSADLALYKAKKAGRNRTEVAA
;
A
#
# COMPACT_ATOMS: atom_id res chain seq x y z
N VAL A 1 20.92 -8.43 24.00
CA VAL A 1 21.14 -9.86 23.72
C VAL A 1 22.57 -10.10 23.24
N ILE A 2 23.05 -9.39 22.21
CA ILE A 2 24.42 -9.53 21.66
C ILE A 2 25.47 -9.27 22.75
N GLY A 3 25.33 -8.22 23.58
CA GLY A 3 26.25 -7.92 24.67
C GLY A 3 26.29 -8.98 25.77
N LEU A 4 25.15 -9.63 26.05
CA LEU A 4 25.07 -10.71 27.04
C LEU A 4 25.73 -12.00 26.51
N SER A 5 25.54 -12.32 25.23
CA SER A 5 26.19 -13.46 24.57
C SER A 5 27.71 -13.29 24.48
N ALA A 6 28.19 -12.07 24.17
CA ALA A 6 29.60 -11.75 24.14
C ALA A 6 30.22 -11.87 25.56
N LYS A 7 29.55 -11.33 26.58
CA LYS A 7 30.01 -11.46 27.99
C LYS A 7 30.12 -12.90 28.45
N ASN A 8 29.18 -13.76 28.05
CA ASN A 8 29.20 -15.17 28.39
C ASN A 8 30.30 -15.96 27.66
N ALA A 9 30.57 -15.62 26.38
CA ALA A 9 31.68 -16.18 25.64
C ALA A 9 33.03 -15.80 26.26
N ILE A 10 33.19 -14.54 26.66
CA ILE A 10 34.41 -14.03 27.33
C ILE A 10 34.62 -14.82 28.68
N LEU A 11 33.58 -14.98 29.48
CA LEU A 11 33.67 -15.73 30.75
C LEU A 11 34.08 -17.19 30.54
N ILE A 12 33.65 -17.84 29.47
CA ILE A 12 34.03 -19.23 29.16
C ILE A 12 35.50 -19.29 28.73
N VAL A 13 35.94 -18.34 27.91
CA VAL A 13 37.32 -18.26 27.44
C VAL A 13 38.27 -17.93 28.60
N GLU A 14 37.92 -16.98 29.48
CA GLU A 14 38.72 -16.65 30.67
C GLU A 14 38.87 -17.87 31.60
N PHE A 15 37.79 -18.62 31.87
CA PHE A 15 37.86 -19.80 32.68
C PHE A 15 38.66 -20.94 32.02
N ALA A 16 38.53 -21.12 30.70
CA ALA A 16 39.33 -22.11 29.96
C ALA A 16 40.82 -21.75 29.99
N ASN A 17 41.15 -20.43 29.85
CA ASN A 17 42.53 -19.96 29.94
C ASN A 17 43.14 -20.15 31.35
N ASP A 18 42.34 -19.96 32.42
CA ASP A 18 42.77 -20.15 33.79
C ASP A 18 43.07 -21.62 34.11
N MET A 19 42.26 -22.54 33.55
CA MET A 19 42.50 -23.99 33.66
C MET A 19 43.72 -24.45 32.82
N ASN A 20 43.87 -23.90 31.60
CA ASN A 20 45.03 -24.19 30.77
C ASN A 20 46.35 -23.69 31.41
N ALA A 21 46.31 -22.53 32.11
CA ALA A 21 47.43 -22.04 32.87
C ALA A 21 47.82 -22.96 34.07
N ARG A 22 46.91 -23.82 34.53
CA ARG A 22 47.15 -24.89 35.54
C ARG A 22 47.68 -26.20 34.94
N GLY A 23 47.92 -26.23 33.60
CA GLY A 23 48.53 -27.39 32.93
C GLY A 23 47.53 -28.47 32.51
N GLU A 24 46.22 -28.17 32.45
CA GLU A 24 45.19 -29.05 31.93
C GLU A 24 45.08 -28.98 30.39
N ASP A 25 44.75 -30.10 29.75
CA ASP A 25 44.60 -30.16 28.28
C ASP A 25 43.48 -29.23 27.79
N LEU A 26 43.66 -28.62 26.63
CA LEU A 26 42.74 -27.61 26.04
C LEU A 26 41.32 -28.13 25.88
N LEU A 27 41.14 -29.41 25.55
CA LEU A 27 39.84 -30.09 25.47
C LEU A 27 39.26 -30.38 26.86
N ALA A 28 40.10 -30.73 27.81
CA ALA A 28 39.71 -30.96 29.20
C ALA A 28 39.39 -29.63 29.92
N SER A 29 40.01 -28.52 29.53
CA SER A 29 39.77 -27.18 30.11
C SER A 29 38.50 -26.48 29.58
N THR A 30 38.02 -26.83 28.42
CA THR A 30 36.83 -26.19 27.82
C THR A 30 35.50 -26.90 28.17
N LEU A 31 35.51 -28.21 28.36
CA LEU A 31 34.32 -29.01 28.66
C LEU A 31 33.72 -28.78 30.05
N PRO A 32 34.50 -28.71 31.14
CA PRO A 32 33.98 -28.49 32.48
C PRO A 32 33.23 -27.16 32.68
N PRO A 33 33.70 -26.00 32.16
CA PRO A 33 32.98 -24.73 32.25
C PRO A 33 31.61 -24.77 31.60
N CYS A 34 31.50 -25.46 30.46
CA CYS A 34 30.21 -25.64 29.76
C CYS A 34 29.24 -26.53 30.53
N ARG A 35 29.76 -27.54 31.29
CA ARG A 35 28.96 -28.43 32.13
C ARG A 35 28.57 -27.79 33.47
N GLN A 36 29.46 -27.04 34.08
CA GLN A 36 29.22 -26.47 35.42
C GLN A 36 28.36 -25.20 35.39
N ARG A 37 28.30 -24.50 34.27
CA ARG A 37 27.48 -23.25 34.10
C ARG A 37 26.57 -23.32 32.89
N PRO A 38 25.57 -24.22 32.84
CA PRO A 38 24.66 -24.34 31.70
C PRO A 38 23.73 -23.13 31.54
N ARG A 39 23.40 -22.44 32.66
CA ARG A 39 22.50 -21.26 32.63
C ARG A 39 23.00 -20.10 31.75
N PRO A 40 24.30 -19.69 31.77
CA PRO A 40 24.78 -18.61 30.91
C PRO A 40 24.75 -18.93 29.43
N ILE A 41 24.76 -20.20 29.02
CA ILE A 41 24.77 -20.62 27.61
C ILE A 41 23.36 -20.86 27.10
N LEU A 42 22.50 -21.46 27.88
CA LEU A 42 21.13 -21.80 27.54
C LEU A 42 20.23 -20.54 27.44
N MET A 43 20.37 -19.58 28.37
CA MET A 43 19.54 -18.36 28.35
C MET A 43 19.74 -17.48 27.09
N PRO A 44 20.97 -17.18 26.63
CA PRO A 44 21.15 -16.39 25.39
C PRO A 44 20.69 -17.13 24.14
N SER A 45 20.86 -18.46 24.09
CA SER A 45 20.39 -19.28 22.97
C SER A 45 18.86 -19.31 22.88
N LEU A 46 18.19 -19.41 24.02
CA LEU A 46 16.71 -19.30 24.09
C LEU A 46 16.23 -17.90 23.75
N ALA A 47 16.91 -16.86 24.24
CA ALA A 47 16.57 -15.47 23.93
C ALA A 47 16.78 -15.13 22.43
N LEU A 48 17.83 -15.65 21.81
CA LEU A 48 18.08 -15.50 20.38
C LEU A 48 17.02 -16.24 19.55
N ALA A 49 16.71 -17.49 19.93
CA ALA A 49 15.64 -18.25 19.29
C ALA A 49 14.28 -17.58 19.43
N MET A 50 13.98 -17.01 20.60
CA MET A 50 12.78 -16.22 20.83
C MET A 50 12.76 -14.94 20.01
N MET A 51 13.88 -14.25 19.84
CA MET A 51 13.98 -13.02 19.05
C MET A 51 13.82 -13.29 17.55
N VAL A 52 14.44 -14.34 17.02
CA VAL A 52 14.26 -14.82 15.66
C VAL A 52 12.81 -15.23 15.42
N PHE A 53 12.20 -15.88 16.39
CA PHE A 53 10.80 -16.29 16.36
C PHE A 53 9.84 -15.09 16.33
N ILE A 54 10.07 -14.06 17.17
CA ILE A 54 9.26 -12.83 17.19
C ILE A 54 9.38 -12.07 15.84
N THR A 55 10.58 -12.01 15.25
CA THR A 55 10.80 -11.32 13.97
C THR A 55 10.18 -12.06 12.79
N THR A 56 10.24 -13.40 12.78
CA THR A 56 9.58 -14.20 11.73
C THR A 56 8.06 -14.22 11.86
N MET A 57 7.52 -14.04 13.07
CA MET A 57 6.08 -13.91 13.32
C MET A 57 5.46 -12.64 12.77
N GLY A 58 6.20 -11.54 12.80
CA GLY A 58 5.71 -10.25 12.27
C GLY A 58 5.48 -10.25 10.75
N ALA A 59 6.12 -11.17 10.03
CA ALA A 59 6.15 -11.17 8.58
C ALA A 59 5.32 -12.27 7.89
N GLY A 60 4.87 -13.32 8.60
CA GLY A 60 4.56 -14.54 7.83
C GLY A 60 3.42 -15.45 8.23
N GLY A 61 2.34 -15.02 8.79
CA GLY A 61 1.14 -15.83 9.00
C GLY A 61 1.30 -17.15 9.82
N PRO A 62 0.21 -17.89 10.10
CA PRO A 62 0.21 -19.02 11.06
C PRO A 62 1.08 -20.22 10.62
N ARG A 63 1.34 -20.40 9.32
CA ARG A 63 2.16 -21.51 8.78
C ARG A 63 3.66 -21.31 9.05
N LEU A 64 4.16 -20.09 8.87
CA LEU A 64 5.57 -19.74 9.18
C LEU A 64 5.82 -19.73 10.68
N CYS A 65 4.82 -19.38 11.47
CA CYS A 65 4.84 -19.48 12.93
C CYS A 65 5.01 -20.94 13.40
N LEU A 66 4.24 -21.87 12.84
CA LEU A 66 4.34 -23.28 13.15
C LEU A 66 5.73 -23.85 12.77
N ALA A 67 6.24 -23.48 11.60
CA ALA A 67 7.59 -23.87 11.17
C ALA A 67 8.68 -23.34 12.10
N GLY A 68 8.56 -22.10 12.59
CA GLY A 68 9.47 -21.51 13.58
C GLY A 68 9.45 -22.23 14.93
N VAL A 69 8.27 -22.63 15.42
CA VAL A 69 8.11 -23.42 16.64
C VAL A 69 8.78 -24.79 16.50
N ILE A 70 8.55 -25.48 15.38
CA ILE A 70 9.15 -26.79 15.12
C ILE A 70 10.68 -26.67 15.07
N LEU A 71 11.21 -25.66 14.37
CA LEU A 71 12.65 -25.42 14.27
C LEU A 71 13.27 -25.14 15.66
N MET A 72 12.59 -24.38 16.51
CA MET A 72 13.03 -24.07 17.87
C MET A 72 13.05 -25.31 18.77
N LEU A 73 12.04 -26.16 18.66
CA LEU A 73 11.98 -27.42 19.40
C LEU A 73 13.10 -28.37 18.97
N VAL A 74 13.35 -28.52 17.66
CA VAL A 74 14.43 -29.34 17.12
C VAL A 74 15.79 -28.80 17.55
N ALA A 75 16.03 -27.49 17.46
CA ALA A 75 17.28 -26.87 17.90
C ALA A 75 17.51 -27.07 19.41
N SER A 76 16.47 -26.96 20.26
CA SER A 76 16.54 -27.18 21.69
C SER A 76 16.87 -28.64 22.01
N LEU A 77 16.27 -29.60 21.29
CA LEU A 77 16.52 -31.03 21.45
C LEU A 77 17.95 -31.42 21.08
N VAL A 78 18.44 -30.91 19.97
CA VAL A 78 19.82 -31.08 19.46
C VAL A 78 20.83 -30.52 20.47
N THR A 79 20.56 -29.33 21.00
CA THR A 79 21.42 -28.69 22.00
C THR A 79 21.46 -29.51 23.28
N LEU A 80 20.33 -30.07 23.73
CA LEU A 80 20.25 -30.94 24.89
C LEU A 80 21.06 -32.23 24.71
N GLN A 81 21.00 -32.86 23.52
CA GLN A 81 21.77 -34.05 23.20
C GLN A 81 23.28 -33.79 23.06
N LEU A 82 23.67 -32.68 22.43
CA LEU A 82 25.10 -32.35 22.22
C LEU A 82 25.79 -31.93 23.51
N THR A 83 25.09 -31.29 24.45
CA THR A 83 25.69 -30.82 25.71
C THR A 83 25.76 -31.90 26.79
N GLY A 84 25.07 -33.04 26.64
CA GLY A 84 25.08 -34.13 27.61
C GLY A 84 24.66 -33.70 29.05
N ILE A 85 23.97 -32.57 29.16
CA ILE A 85 23.52 -32.03 30.44
C ILE A 85 22.35 -32.86 30.90
N ALA A 86 22.58 -33.67 31.95
CA ALA A 86 21.49 -34.29 32.69
C ALA A 86 20.70 -33.17 33.37
N PHE A 87 19.52 -32.90 32.87
CA PHE A 87 18.57 -32.03 33.57
C PHE A 87 17.97 -32.85 34.69
N ASP A 88 18.34 -32.52 35.93
CA ASP A 88 17.75 -33.13 37.12
C ASP A 88 16.71 -32.15 37.69
N PRO A 89 15.49 -32.08 37.12
CA PRO A 89 14.43 -31.23 37.63
C PRO A 89 13.79 -31.90 38.86
N ILE A 90 13.38 -31.09 39.81
CA ILE A 90 12.68 -31.51 41.05
C ILE A 90 11.47 -32.43 40.71
N SER A 91 10.90 -32.26 39.51
CA SER A 91 9.94 -33.16 38.89
C SER A 91 9.97 -32.97 37.36
N PRO A 92 10.58 -33.90 36.60
CA PRO A 92 10.67 -33.80 35.15
C PRO A 92 9.31 -33.67 34.46
N ALA A 93 8.35 -34.43 34.92
CA ALA A 93 6.99 -34.42 34.39
C ALA A 93 6.29 -33.06 34.59
N LEU A 94 6.39 -32.48 35.78
CA LEU A 94 5.75 -31.18 36.08
C LEU A 94 6.37 -30.04 35.30
N THR A 95 7.69 -30.05 35.11
CA THR A 95 8.39 -29.02 34.31
C THR A 95 7.99 -29.10 32.86
N ILE A 96 7.88 -30.29 32.26
CA ILE A 96 7.41 -30.48 30.89
C ILE A 96 5.96 -30.03 30.74
N TRP A 97 5.07 -30.45 31.66
CA TRP A 97 3.65 -30.09 31.63
C TRP A 97 3.39 -28.58 31.77
N LEU A 98 4.24 -27.83 32.46
CA LEU A 98 4.12 -26.39 32.63
C LEU A 98 4.79 -25.59 31.47
N THR A 99 5.94 -26.06 30.98
CA THR A 99 6.72 -25.30 29.98
C THR A 99 6.24 -25.52 28.55
N VAL A 100 5.87 -26.75 28.19
CA VAL A 100 5.43 -27.06 26.81
C VAL A 100 4.16 -26.29 26.40
N PRO A 101 3.09 -26.23 27.22
CA PRO A 101 1.92 -25.44 26.88
C PRO A 101 2.22 -23.95 26.71
N VAL A 102 3.05 -23.37 27.56
CA VAL A 102 3.42 -21.93 27.46
C VAL A 102 4.21 -21.66 26.17
N LEU A 103 5.17 -22.52 25.87
CA LEU A 103 5.99 -22.41 24.66
C LEU A 103 5.20 -22.61 23.36
N LEU A 104 4.12 -23.39 23.38
CA LEU A 104 3.29 -23.65 22.21
C LEU A 104 2.10 -22.71 22.10
N ILE A 105 1.39 -22.46 23.19
CA ILE A 105 0.14 -21.69 23.17
C ILE A 105 0.41 -20.19 23.04
N TYR A 106 1.40 -19.67 23.78
CA TYR A 106 1.69 -18.24 23.77
C TYR A 106 2.06 -17.71 22.36
N PRO A 107 2.99 -18.35 21.61
CA PRO A 107 3.30 -17.91 20.26
C PRO A 107 2.13 -18.02 19.28
N LEU A 108 1.33 -19.07 19.39
CA LEU A 108 0.15 -19.25 18.55
C LEU A 108 -0.91 -18.18 18.82
N LEU A 109 -1.18 -17.88 20.10
CA LEU A 109 -2.09 -16.79 20.48
C LEU A 109 -1.57 -15.44 20.03
N PHE A 110 -0.27 -15.16 20.22
CA PHE A 110 0.36 -13.92 19.80
C PHE A 110 0.29 -13.73 18.28
N SER A 111 0.60 -14.77 17.51
CA SER A 111 0.47 -14.75 16.04
C SER A 111 -0.97 -14.52 15.61
N TRP A 112 -1.92 -15.20 16.22
CA TRP A 112 -3.33 -15.05 15.91
C TRP A 112 -3.87 -13.64 16.22
N VAL A 113 -3.47 -13.07 17.36
CA VAL A 113 -3.84 -11.69 17.74
C VAL A 113 -3.26 -10.68 16.75
N ASN A 114 -1.96 -10.80 16.41
CA ASN A 114 -1.30 -9.91 15.46
C ASN A 114 -1.90 -10.04 14.05
N TYR A 115 -2.17 -11.26 13.58
CA TYR A 115 -2.82 -11.48 12.30
C TYR A 115 -4.21 -10.82 12.25
N ARG A 116 -5.02 -10.98 13.31
CA ARG A 116 -6.32 -10.31 13.40
C ARG A 116 -6.20 -8.80 13.50
N ALA A 117 -5.21 -8.28 14.21
CA ALA A 117 -4.97 -6.84 14.30
C ALA A 117 -4.58 -6.25 12.94
N ALA A 118 -3.67 -6.91 12.20
CA ALA A 118 -3.29 -6.51 10.84
C ALA A 118 -4.48 -6.54 9.88
N ALA A 119 -5.30 -7.59 9.90
CA ALA A 119 -6.50 -7.68 9.07
C ALA A 119 -7.52 -6.57 9.38
N ARG A 120 -7.72 -6.22 10.66
CA ARG A 120 -8.59 -5.10 11.04
C ARG A 120 -8.02 -3.75 10.61
N MET A 121 -6.70 -3.54 10.73
CA MET A 121 -6.04 -2.32 10.26
C MET A 121 -6.22 -2.12 8.76
N GLU A 122 -6.07 -3.19 7.96
CA GLU A 122 -6.28 -3.14 6.51
C GLU A 122 -7.75 -2.83 6.17
N GLU A 123 -8.69 -3.42 6.89
CA GLU A 123 -10.12 -3.11 6.72
C GLU A 123 -10.46 -1.67 7.11
N HIS A 124 -9.91 -1.16 8.22
CA HIS A 124 -10.06 0.25 8.61
C HIS A 124 -9.44 1.20 7.58
N LYS A 125 -8.24 0.89 7.08
CA LYS A 125 -7.60 1.65 6.01
C LYS A 125 -8.45 1.68 4.75
N ARG A 126 -9.00 0.53 4.33
CA ARG A 126 -9.96 0.44 3.22
C ARG A 126 -11.21 1.29 3.46
N ARG A 127 -11.79 1.23 4.66
CA ARG A 127 -12.98 2.04 5.01
C ARG A 127 -12.67 3.54 4.98
N LEU A 128 -11.52 3.97 5.49
CA LEU A 128 -11.07 5.37 5.43
C LEU A 128 -10.84 5.83 3.98
N GLN A 129 -10.24 4.98 3.13
CA GLN A 129 -10.07 5.27 1.70
C GLN A 129 -11.42 5.34 0.97
N VAL A 130 -12.38 4.51 1.34
CA VAL A 130 -13.75 4.53 0.80
C VAL A 130 -14.52 5.78 1.26
N MET A 131 -14.22 6.31 2.44
CA MET A 131 -14.81 7.55 2.97
C MET A 131 -14.13 8.81 2.44
N SER A 132 -12.97 8.71 1.80
CA SER A 132 -12.33 9.86 1.16
C SER A 132 -13.21 10.32 -0.01
N ILE A 133 -13.61 11.57 0.01
CA ILE A 133 -14.41 12.22 -1.04
C ILE A 133 -13.52 12.69 -2.19
N ARG A 134 -12.25 12.96 -1.91
CA ARG A 134 -11.31 13.55 -2.83
C ARG A 134 -10.18 12.59 -3.20
N ASP A 135 -9.63 12.77 -4.40
CA ASP A 135 -8.41 12.13 -4.85
C ASP A 135 -7.21 12.72 -4.11
N GLY A 136 -6.36 11.85 -3.56
CA GLY A 136 -5.24 12.27 -2.70
C GLY A 136 -4.12 13.02 -3.42
N MET A 137 -3.96 12.83 -4.74
CA MET A 137 -2.93 13.48 -5.54
C MET A 137 -3.38 14.84 -6.06
N THR A 138 -4.60 14.92 -6.55
CA THR A 138 -5.12 16.08 -7.29
C THR A 138 -6.05 16.98 -6.48
N GLY A 139 -6.60 16.47 -5.36
CA GLY A 139 -7.55 17.19 -4.53
C GLY A 139 -8.95 17.39 -5.15
N VAL A 140 -9.19 16.97 -6.40
CA VAL A 140 -10.52 16.92 -7.01
C VAL A 140 -11.32 15.75 -6.47
N TYR A 141 -12.60 15.63 -6.80
CA TYR A 141 -13.41 14.52 -6.35
C TYR A 141 -12.86 13.18 -6.89
N ASN A 142 -12.93 12.13 -6.08
CA ASN A 142 -12.66 10.79 -6.56
C ASN A 142 -13.85 10.25 -7.36
N ARG A 143 -13.62 9.24 -8.18
CA ARG A 143 -14.62 8.62 -9.05
C ARG A 143 -15.94 8.33 -8.35
N ARG A 144 -15.89 7.69 -7.16
CA ARG A 144 -17.09 7.27 -6.42
C ARG A 144 -17.98 8.45 -6.04
N HIS A 145 -17.37 9.49 -5.47
CA HIS A 145 -18.13 10.66 -5.03
C HIS A 145 -18.64 11.47 -6.24
N TRP A 146 -17.82 11.58 -7.28
CA TRP A 146 -18.21 12.25 -8.51
C TRP A 146 -19.40 11.55 -9.19
N GLU A 147 -19.42 10.19 -9.24
CA GLU A 147 -20.59 9.45 -9.77
C GLU A 147 -21.87 9.69 -8.96
N THR A 148 -21.75 9.93 -7.66
CA THR A 148 -22.89 10.31 -6.81
C THR A 148 -23.40 11.70 -7.21
N LEU A 149 -22.48 12.68 -7.36
CA LEU A 149 -22.83 14.04 -7.78
C LEU A 149 -23.41 14.08 -9.22
N LEU A 150 -22.93 13.21 -10.11
CA LEU A 150 -23.51 13.07 -11.44
C LEU A 150 -24.98 12.62 -11.39
N ARG A 151 -25.29 11.64 -10.55
CA ARG A 151 -26.66 11.17 -10.35
C ARG A 151 -27.55 12.30 -9.82
N ASP A 152 -27.07 12.97 -8.79
CA ASP A 152 -27.82 14.07 -8.16
C ASP A 152 -28.08 15.21 -9.14
N GLU A 153 -27.07 15.57 -9.98
CA GLU A 153 -27.22 16.61 -11.00
C GLU A 153 -28.15 16.15 -12.14
N TYR A 154 -28.06 14.89 -12.58
CA TYR A 154 -29.00 14.32 -13.56
C TYR A 154 -30.45 14.43 -13.05
N ASP A 155 -30.72 14.01 -11.82
CA ASP A 155 -32.06 14.07 -11.21
C ASP A 155 -32.55 15.51 -11.04
N ASN A 156 -31.64 16.44 -10.75
CA ASN A 156 -31.91 17.86 -10.59
C ASN A 156 -32.28 18.49 -11.95
N CYS A 157 -31.49 18.24 -12.98
CA CYS A 157 -31.72 18.74 -14.34
C CYS A 157 -33.04 18.20 -14.92
N ARG A 158 -33.33 16.92 -14.70
CA ARG A 158 -34.62 16.31 -15.14
C ARG A 158 -35.83 16.95 -14.47
N ARG A 159 -35.75 17.23 -13.17
CA ARG A 159 -36.87 17.87 -12.43
C ARG A 159 -37.10 19.30 -12.82
N HIS A 160 -36.05 20.04 -13.12
CA HIS A 160 -36.11 21.49 -13.36
C HIS A 160 -35.93 21.90 -14.84
N GLN A 161 -35.86 20.92 -15.74
CA GLN A 161 -35.63 21.12 -17.18
C GLN A 161 -34.42 22.04 -17.46
N ARG A 162 -33.31 21.79 -16.72
CA ARG A 162 -32.09 22.57 -16.84
C ARG A 162 -31.14 21.88 -17.79
N GLU A 163 -30.44 22.66 -18.57
CA GLU A 163 -29.31 22.16 -19.35
C GLU A 163 -28.15 21.75 -18.43
N ALA A 164 -27.47 20.70 -18.80
CA ALA A 164 -26.19 20.33 -18.21
C ALA A 164 -25.36 19.55 -19.24
N THR A 165 -24.06 19.59 -19.07
CA THR A 165 -23.12 18.90 -19.93
C THR A 165 -22.13 18.12 -19.09
N VAL A 166 -21.90 16.86 -19.44
CA VAL A 166 -20.86 16.00 -18.84
C VAL A 166 -19.70 15.86 -19.83
N LEU A 167 -18.49 15.85 -19.29
CA LEU A 167 -17.27 15.67 -20.05
C LEU A 167 -16.47 14.51 -19.49
N LEU A 168 -15.91 13.70 -20.36
CA LEU A 168 -14.85 12.75 -20.03
C LEU A 168 -13.56 13.18 -20.72
N ILE A 169 -12.48 13.15 -19.99
CA ILE A 169 -11.17 13.67 -20.40
C ILE A 169 -10.12 12.59 -20.12
N ASP A 170 -9.22 12.39 -21.07
CA ASP A 170 -8.13 11.43 -20.96
C ASP A 170 -6.82 12.11 -21.41
N VAL A 171 -5.75 11.83 -20.67
CA VAL A 171 -4.42 12.37 -20.98
C VAL A 171 -3.78 11.56 -22.09
N ASP A 172 -3.55 12.20 -23.20
CA ASP A 172 -3.03 11.53 -24.39
C ASP A 172 -1.62 10.99 -24.16
N HIS A 173 -1.41 9.72 -24.50
CA HIS A 173 -0.14 9.03 -24.40
C HIS A 173 0.48 8.98 -22.98
N PHE A 174 -0.35 9.02 -21.94
CA PHE A 174 0.11 9.06 -20.55
C PHE A 174 1.06 7.90 -20.19
N LYS A 175 0.78 6.70 -20.70
CA LYS A 175 1.69 5.56 -20.52
C LYS A 175 3.07 5.85 -21.10
N THR A 176 3.14 6.44 -22.29
CA THR A 176 4.41 6.81 -22.92
C THR A 176 5.16 7.87 -22.11
N ILE A 177 4.43 8.81 -21.50
CA ILE A 177 5.02 9.80 -20.58
C ILE A 177 5.70 9.09 -19.41
N ASN A 178 5.00 8.18 -18.75
CA ASN A 178 5.55 7.40 -17.64
C ASN A 178 6.75 6.55 -18.07
N ASP A 179 6.63 5.85 -19.19
CA ASP A 179 7.68 4.94 -19.69
C ASP A 179 8.95 5.72 -20.12
N THR A 180 8.80 6.97 -20.57
CA THR A 180 9.93 7.79 -21.07
C THR A 180 10.55 8.68 -20.00
N TYR A 181 9.74 9.29 -19.13
CA TYR A 181 10.18 10.31 -18.18
C TYR A 181 10.06 9.88 -16.71
N GLY A 182 9.51 8.70 -16.46
CA GLY A 182 9.27 8.18 -15.11
C GLY A 182 7.93 8.63 -14.51
N HIS A 183 7.53 7.93 -13.45
CA HIS A 183 6.24 8.16 -12.79
C HIS A 183 6.15 9.54 -12.13
N ASP A 184 7.25 10.08 -11.62
CA ASP A 184 7.27 11.41 -10.97
C ASP A 184 6.85 12.52 -11.96
N VAL A 185 7.32 12.43 -13.21
CA VAL A 185 6.93 13.38 -14.30
C VAL A 185 5.47 13.13 -14.72
N GLY A 186 5.02 11.89 -14.74
CA GLY A 186 3.62 11.54 -14.95
C GLY A 186 2.71 12.15 -13.89
N ASP A 187 3.08 12.06 -12.63
CA ASP A 187 2.33 12.64 -11.52
C ASP A 187 2.31 14.17 -11.61
N GLU A 188 3.44 14.82 -11.96
CA GLU A 188 3.50 16.26 -12.23
C GLU A 188 2.55 16.65 -13.37
N ALA A 189 2.49 15.85 -14.43
CA ALA A 189 1.57 16.08 -15.57
C ALA A 189 0.09 16.01 -15.14
N ILE A 190 -0.29 15.03 -14.33
CA ILE A 190 -1.65 14.88 -13.78
C ILE A 190 -2.03 16.09 -12.91
N VAL A 191 -1.14 16.53 -12.03
CA VAL A 191 -1.36 17.70 -11.17
C VAL A 191 -1.48 18.99 -12.02
N ALA A 192 -0.63 19.14 -13.03
CA ALA A 192 -0.67 20.30 -13.94
C ALA A 192 -1.99 20.34 -14.72
N ILE A 193 -2.42 19.23 -15.32
CA ILE A 193 -3.71 19.15 -16.03
C ILE A 193 -4.87 19.48 -15.11
N THR A 194 -4.87 18.94 -13.89
CA THR A 194 -5.89 19.25 -12.88
C THR A 194 -5.96 20.76 -12.62
N ARG A 195 -4.81 21.41 -12.43
CA ARG A 195 -4.72 22.86 -12.21
C ARG A 195 -5.28 23.65 -13.39
N HIS A 196 -4.94 23.26 -14.62
CA HIS A 196 -5.44 23.93 -15.82
C HIS A 196 -6.96 23.74 -16.02
N LEU A 197 -7.50 22.58 -15.67
CA LEU A 197 -8.95 22.36 -15.61
C LEU A 197 -9.60 23.31 -14.60
N GLN A 198 -9.11 23.33 -13.35
CA GLN A 198 -9.64 24.22 -12.30
C GLN A 198 -9.60 25.71 -12.66
N MET A 199 -8.54 26.16 -13.35
CA MET A 199 -8.39 27.55 -13.80
C MET A 199 -9.27 27.92 -14.98
N SER A 200 -9.76 26.96 -15.74
CA SER A 200 -10.56 27.17 -16.96
C SER A 200 -12.05 26.96 -16.74
N LEU A 201 -12.41 26.27 -15.67
CA LEU A 201 -13.76 25.93 -15.27
C LEU A 201 -14.26 26.86 -14.15
N ARG A 202 -15.58 26.91 -13.96
CA ARG A 202 -16.21 27.69 -12.89
C ARG A 202 -16.10 26.96 -11.56
N GLY A 203 -16.19 27.68 -10.46
CA GLY A 203 -16.22 27.06 -9.12
C GLY A 203 -17.45 26.17 -8.85
N SER A 204 -18.50 26.29 -9.67
CA SER A 204 -19.69 25.43 -9.66
C SER A 204 -19.51 24.13 -10.43
N ASP A 205 -18.50 24.06 -11.31
CA ASP A 205 -18.26 22.87 -12.12
C ASP A 205 -17.57 21.80 -11.28
N ILE A 206 -17.99 20.57 -11.44
CA ILE A 206 -17.57 19.44 -10.56
C ILE A 206 -16.54 18.61 -11.31
N ILE A 207 -15.29 18.70 -10.86
CA ILE A 207 -14.19 17.93 -11.45
C ILE A 207 -13.95 16.68 -10.60
N GLY A 208 -13.83 15.53 -11.25
CA GLY A 208 -13.45 14.26 -10.65
C GLY A 208 -12.32 13.57 -11.41
N ARG A 209 -11.55 12.75 -10.69
CA ARG A 209 -10.55 11.86 -11.26
C ARG A 209 -11.09 10.44 -11.29
N PHE A 210 -11.20 9.84 -12.49
CA PHE A 210 -11.78 8.52 -12.68
C PHE A 210 -10.76 7.38 -12.60
N GLY A 211 -9.55 7.64 -13.04
CA GLY A 211 -8.46 6.66 -13.10
C GLY A 211 -7.10 7.35 -13.02
N GLY A 212 -6.06 6.67 -13.45
CA GLY A 212 -4.71 7.21 -13.45
C GLY A 212 -4.59 8.52 -14.24
N ASP A 213 -5.12 8.50 -15.45
CA ASP A 213 -5.05 9.56 -16.48
C ASP A 213 -6.42 10.06 -16.95
N GLU A 214 -7.50 9.60 -16.32
CA GLU A 214 -8.87 9.92 -16.69
C GLU A 214 -9.50 10.92 -15.73
N PHE A 215 -10.13 11.96 -16.27
CA PHE A 215 -10.91 12.94 -15.53
C PHE A 215 -12.34 13.03 -16.07
N ALA A 216 -13.24 13.49 -15.21
CA ALA A 216 -14.61 13.77 -15.58
C ALA A 216 -15.06 15.12 -15.03
N VAL A 217 -15.92 15.81 -15.75
CA VAL A 217 -16.45 17.12 -15.35
C VAL A 217 -17.97 17.14 -15.54
N ILE A 218 -18.68 17.65 -14.52
CA ILE A 218 -20.10 17.98 -14.62
C ILE A 218 -20.22 19.50 -14.67
N MET A 219 -20.88 20.00 -15.68
CA MET A 219 -21.15 21.41 -15.89
C MET A 219 -22.66 21.67 -15.83
N GLY A 220 -23.17 21.91 -14.64
CA GLY A 220 -24.59 22.21 -14.43
C GLY A 220 -24.97 23.58 -14.98
N GLY A 221 -26.16 23.70 -15.58
CA GLY A 221 -26.64 24.96 -16.19
C GLY A 221 -25.73 25.46 -17.33
N THR A 222 -25.10 24.54 -18.07
CA THR A 222 -24.11 24.89 -19.11
C THR A 222 -24.45 24.15 -20.39
N SER A 223 -24.58 24.96 -21.50
CA SER A 223 -24.82 24.40 -22.82
C SER A 223 -23.58 23.71 -23.38
N CYS A 224 -23.79 22.87 -24.41
CA CYS A 224 -22.73 22.16 -25.10
C CYS A 224 -21.66 23.13 -25.66
N GLU A 225 -22.07 24.24 -26.30
CA GLU A 225 -21.17 25.22 -26.85
C GLU A 225 -20.30 25.89 -25.80
N SER A 226 -20.87 26.18 -24.62
CA SER A 226 -20.13 26.74 -23.48
C SER A 226 -19.11 25.77 -22.93
N ALA A 227 -19.45 24.48 -22.89
CA ALA A 227 -18.54 23.42 -22.49
C ALA A 227 -17.37 23.26 -23.47
N ILE A 228 -17.64 23.28 -24.78
CA ILE A 228 -16.61 23.25 -25.82
C ILE A 228 -15.67 24.46 -25.68
N ALA A 229 -16.22 25.67 -25.53
CA ALA A 229 -15.42 26.88 -25.35
C ALA A 229 -14.52 26.80 -24.08
N ALA A 230 -15.01 26.18 -23.01
CA ALA A 230 -14.19 25.95 -21.84
C ALA A 230 -13.04 24.98 -22.15
N MET A 231 -13.28 23.90 -22.87
CA MET A 231 -12.23 22.93 -23.23
C MET A 231 -11.23 23.53 -24.25
N THR A 232 -11.65 24.37 -25.15
CA THR A 232 -10.73 25.12 -26.04
C THR A 232 -9.71 25.91 -25.19
N ARG A 233 -10.16 26.62 -24.14
CA ARG A 233 -9.25 27.34 -23.25
C ARG A 233 -8.29 26.42 -22.53
N VAL A 234 -8.73 25.19 -22.17
CA VAL A 234 -7.83 24.18 -21.54
C VAL A 234 -6.78 23.73 -22.54
N HIS A 235 -7.18 23.40 -23.79
CA HIS A 235 -6.24 23.03 -24.87
C HIS A 235 -5.19 24.11 -25.11
N ASP A 236 -5.62 25.37 -25.25
CA ASP A 236 -4.72 26.51 -25.49
C ASP A 236 -3.71 26.71 -24.37
N ARG A 237 -4.15 26.55 -23.12
CA ARG A 237 -3.26 26.64 -21.94
C ARG A 237 -2.27 25.49 -21.89
N LEU A 238 -2.70 24.25 -22.14
CA LEU A 238 -1.82 23.09 -22.17
C LEU A 238 -0.81 23.17 -23.33
N ALA A 239 -1.18 23.72 -24.49
CA ALA A 239 -0.29 23.90 -25.63
C ALA A 239 0.94 24.78 -25.28
N THR A 240 0.73 25.81 -24.45
CA THR A 240 1.79 26.74 -24.02
C THR A 240 2.47 26.33 -22.71
N PHE A 241 1.86 25.45 -21.95
CA PHE A 241 2.41 25.00 -20.66
C PHE A 241 3.60 24.04 -20.84
N ARG A 242 4.58 24.15 -19.97
CA ARG A 242 5.74 23.25 -19.92
C ARG A 242 5.97 22.79 -18.48
N LEU A 243 6.23 21.49 -18.32
CA LEU A 243 6.57 20.91 -17.02
C LEU A 243 7.98 21.37 -16.60
N THR A 244 8.18 21.53 -15.31
CA THR A 244 9.48 21.96 -14.75
C THR A 244 10.55 20.90 -14.99
N ASN A 245 10.20 19.62 -14.77
CA ASN A 245 11.15 18.50 -14.88
C ASN A 245 11.23 17.91 -16.30
N ALA A 246 10.36 18.34 -17.23
CA ALA A 246 10.36 17.90 -18.62
C ALA A 246 9.86 19.03 -19.56
N PRO A 247 10.62 20.13 -19.74
CA PRO A 247 10.14 21.29 -20.51
C PRO A 247 9.91 21.02 -21.99
N GLN A 248 10.47 19.96 -22.54
CA GLN A 248 10.25 19.50 -23.92
C GLN A 248 8.93 18.73 -24.10
N LEU A 249 8.31 18.26 -23.01
CA LEU A 249 7.07 17.49 -23.06
C LEU A 249 5.88 18.43 -23.22
N ALA A 250 5.14 18.28 -24.31
CA ALA A 250 3.84 18.90 -24.50
C ALA A 250 2.74 18.01 -23.95
N LEU A 251 1.86 18.56 -23.12
CA LEU A 251 0.70 17.85 -22.58
C LEU A 251 -0.50 18.01 -23.50
N HIS A 252 -1.13 16.91 -23.84
CA HIS A 252 -2.32 16.85 -24.66
C HIS A 252 -3.41 16.05 -23.96
N ILE A 253 -4.67 16.41 -24.24
CA ILE A 253 -5.85 15.70 -23.72
C ILE A 253 -6.83 15.44 -24.85
N SER A 254 -7.56 14.34 -24.75
CA SER A 254 -8.74 14.08 -25.56
C SER A 254 -9.98 14.25 -24.70
N VAL A 255 -11.02 14.86 -25.24
CA VAL A 255 -12.24 15.21 -24.52
C VAL A 255 -13.47 14.72 -25.26
N GLY A 256 -14.35 14.01 -24.55
CA GLY A 256 -15.69 13.70 -25.02
C GLY A 256 -16.73 14.53 -24.25
N VAL A 257 -17.57 15.23 -24.96
CA VAL A 257 -18.61 16.14 -24.45
C VAL A 257 -19.98 15.54 -24.75
N ALA A 258 -20.84 15.46 -23.75
CA ALA A 258 -22.21 15.01 -23.91
C ALA A 258 -23.19 15.99 -23.21
N PRO A 259 -24.02 16.71 -23.94
CA PRO A 259 -25.14 17.41 -23.33
C PRO A 259 -26.19 16.42 -22.83
N LEU A 260 -26.89 16.79 -21.77
CA LEU A 260 -28.04 16.01 -21.29
C LEU A 260 -29.21 16.21 -22.27
N THR A 261 -29.77 15.11 -22.77
CA THR A 261 -30.95 15.14 -23.65
C THR A 261 -32.17 14.53 -22.95
N GLU A 262 -33.36 14.87 -23.45
CA GLU A 262 -34.61 14.35 -22.87
C GLU A 262 -34.76 12.82 -23.07
N GLU A 263 -34.13 12.26 -24.09
CA GLU A 263 -34.19 10.84 -24.44
C GLU A 263 -33.39 9.96 -23.46
N MET A 264 -32.45 10.54 -22.71
CA MET A 264 -31.62 9.80 -21.77
C MET A 264 -32.44 9.45 -20.52
N GLY A 265 -32.81 8.16 -20.38
CA GLY A 265 -33.61 7.66 -19.26
C GLY A 265 -32.84 7.50 -17.95
N HIS A 266 -31.50 7.51 -18.00
CA HIS A 266 -30.65 7.26 -16.83
C HIS A 266 -29.29 7.95 -16.93
N TYR A 267 -28.71 8.42 -15.82
CA TYR A 267 -27.41 9.11 -15.80
C TYR A 267 -26.28 8.29 -16.44
N ARG A 268 -26.38 6.96 -16.45
CA ARG A 268 -25.38 6.09 -17.10
C ARG A 268 -25.37 6.22 -18.62
N GLU A 269 -26.52 6.50 -19.22
CA GLU A 269 -26.63 6.75 -20.67
C GLU A 269 -25.94 8.07 -21.01
N TRP A 270 -26.11 9.08 -20.17
CA TRP A 270 -25.42 10.36 -20.31
C TRP A 270 -23.90 10.19 -20.23
N LEU A 271 -23.42 9.46 -19.23
CA LEU A 271 -21.99 9.15 -19.09
C LEU A 271 -21.46 8.34 -20.28
N LYS A 272 -22.22 7.35 -20.73
CA LYS A 272 -21.87 6.53 -21.90
C LYS A 272 -21.77 7.35 -23.20
N SER A 273 -22.62 8.35 -23.37
CA SER A 273 -22.55 9.26 -24.52
C SER A 273 -21.23 10.07 -24.54
N ALA A 274 -20.79 10.55 -23.38
CA ALA A 274 -19.49 11.20 -23.24
C ALA A 274 -18.32 10.24 -23.52
N ASP A 275 -18.41 8.99 -23.08
CA ASP A 275 -17.39 7.97 -23.35
C ASP A 275 -17.27 7.67 -24.85
N LEU A 276 -18.40 7.53 -25.54
CA LEU A 276 -18.41 7.36 -26.98
C LEU A 276 -17.81 8.56 -27.72
N ALA A 277 -18.06 9.79 -27.26
CA ALA A 277 -17.46 11.00 -27.81
C ALA A 277 -15.95 11.02 -27.56
N LEU A 278 -15.50 10.69 -26.35
CA LEU A 278 -14.07 10.57 -26.01
C LEU A 278 -13.37 9.53 -26.90
N TYR A 279 -14.00 8.38 -27.11
CA TYR A 279 -13.48 7.37 -28.03
C TYR A 279 -13.34 7.91 -29.48
N LYS A 280 -14.31 8.70 -29.97
CA LYS A 280 -14.22 9.38 -31.28
C LYS A 280 -13.03 10.36 -31.30
N ALA A 281 -12.83 11.18 -30.26
CA ALA A 281 -11.70 12.06 -30.11
C ALA A 281 -10.36 11.34 -30.24
N LYS A 282 -10.21 10.23 -29.51
CA LYS A 282 -9.01 9.38 -29.57
C LYS A 282 -8.77 8.79 -30.95
N LYS A 283 -9.83 8.35 -31.63
CA LYS A 283 -9.76 7.78 -33.00
C LYS A 283 -9.45 8.82 -34.05
N ALA A 284 -9.96 10.04 -33.90
CA ALA A 284 -9.77 11.15 -34.88
C ALA A 284 -8.40 11.82 -34.79
N GLY A 285 -7.47 11.30 -33.98
CA GLY A 285 -6.09 11.80 -33.90
C GLY A 285 -5.73 12.45 -32.56
N ARG A 286 -6.57 12.31 -31.54
CA ARG A 286 -6.34 12.85 -30.17
C ARG A 286 -6.26 14.39 -30.14
N ASN A 287 -5.84 14.94 -28.97
CA ASN A 287 -5.67 16.38 -28.75
C ASN A 287 -6.85 17.23 -29.28
N ARG A 288 -8.06 16.80 -28.95
CA ARG A 288 -9.30 17.43 -29.43
C ARG A 288 -10.48 17.15 -28.52
N THR A 289 -11.52 17.93 -28.77
CA THR A 289 -12.84 17.78 -28.14
C THR A 289 -13.83 17.29 -29.21
N GLU A 290 -14.54 16.21 -28.92
CA GLU A 290 -15.62 15.66 -29.73
C GLU A 290 -16.93 15.67 -28.95
N VAL A 291 -18.04 15.86 -29.64
CA VAL A 291 -19.38 15.91 -29.02
C VAL A 291 -20.13 14.64 -29.34
N ALA A 292 -20.90 14.18 -28.35
CA ALA A 292 -21.86 13.11 -28.55
C ALA A 292 -22.95 13.52 -29.53
N ALA A 293 -23.17 12.68 -30.56
CA ALA A 293 -24.19 12.88 -31.55
C ALA A 293 -25.54 12.45 -31.02
#